data_da5f0c7ca4423417f87b68f612c1a2a3
#
_entry.id   da5f0c7ca4423417f87b68f612c1a2a3
#
_cell.length_a   1.000
_cell.length_b   1.000
_cell.length_c   1.000
_cell.angle_alpha   90.00
_cell.angle_beta   90.00
_cell.angle_gamma   90.00
#
_symmetry.space_group_name_H-M   'P 1'
#
loop_
_entity.id
_entity.type
_entity.pdbx_description
1 polymer ?
#
loop_
_entity_poly.entity_id
_entity_poly.type
_entity_poly.pdbx_seq_one_letter_code
_entity_poly.pdbx_strand_id
1 'polypeptide(L)'
;GLGDVYKRQIIFLPVERFSNTEYYMSVLLNRSTGRNMIMYSTEGGMDIEEVADKTPHLIFTEEIDPKVGLQGFQCRKIAFNLGLSGTAFKEMTKFVSALYAAYDGIDAALFEINPVLKTSDDKILAVDSKVALDGNALFRHKDYAALRDKREEDPTDCLLYTSDAADDDTR
;
A
#
# COMPACT_ATOMS: atom_id res chain seq x y z
N GLY A 1 2.85 -9.20 -16.10
CA GLY A 1 3.71 -9.30 -14.93
C GLY A 1 3.93 -7.91 -14.36
N LEU A 2 3.68 -7.74 -13.07
CA LEU A 2 3.93 -6.50 -12.36
C LEU A 2 5.44 -6.43 -12.09
N GLY A 3 6.15 -5.51 -12.75
CA GLY A 3 7.53 -5.21 -12.41
C GLY A 3 7.57 -4.55 -11.02
N ASP A 4 7.95 -5.30 -10.02
CA ASP A 4 8.09 -4.78 -8.66
C ASP A 4 9.33 -3.91 -8.57
N VAL A 5 9.14 -2.62 -8.39
CA VAL A 5 10.24 -1.69 -8.12
C VAL A 5 10.28 -1.41 -6.63
N TYR A 6 11.26 -1.99 -5.93
CA TYR A 6 11.44 -1.77 -4.50
C TYR A 6 12.52 -0.72 -4.26
N LYS A 7 12.18 0.32 -3.53
CA LYS A 7 13.15 1.26 -2.98
C LYS A 7 13.12 1.15 -1.46
N ARG A 8 14.10 0.47 -0.86
CA ARG A 8 14.27 0.43 0.60
C ARG A 8 14.87 1.74 1.08
N GLN A 9 14.15 2.44 1.92
CA GLN A 9 14.65 3.58 2.65
C GLN A 9 14.68 3.23 4.13
N ILE A 10 15.87 3.26 4.74
CA ILE A 10 15.99 3.07 6.19
C ILE A 10 15.78 4.43 6.84
N ILE A 11 14.68 4.56 7.58
CA ILE A 11 14.39 5.77 8.37
C ILE A 11 14.76 5.46 9.81
N PHE A 12 15.77 6.15 10.35
CA PHE A 12 16.09 6.11 11.78
C PHE A 12 15.17 7.10 12.50
N LEU A 13 14.23 6.58 13.27
CA LEU A 13 13.36 7.39 14.11
C LEU A 13 13.84 7.30 15.58
N PRO A 14 13.87 8.42 16.36
CA PRO A 14 14.24 8.35 17.76
C PRO A 14 13.24 7.51 18.56
N VAL A 15 13.72 6.51 19.28
CA VAL A 15 12.94 5.52 20.03
C VAL A 15 12.00 6.12 21.09
N GLU A 16 12.30 7.32 21.57
CA GLU A 16 11.58 7.97 22.68
C GLU A 16 10.13 8.38 22.37
N ARG A 17 9.69 8.29 21.10
CA ARG A 17 8.35 8.73 20.67
C ARG A 17 7.41 7.62 20.27
N PHE A 18 7.80 6.35 20.42
CA PHE A 18 6.94 5.24 20.00
C PHE A 18 6.00 4.81 21.13
N SER A 19 4.71 4.82 20.87
CA SER A 19 3.79 3.94 21.57
C SER A 19 3.91 2.57 20.89
N ASN A 20 3.77 1.48 21.66
CA ASN A 20 3.86 0.11 21.15
C ASN A 20 2.64 -0.30 20.28
N THR A 21 1.99 0.65 19.61
CA THR A 21 0.81 0.34 18.80
C THR A 21 1.15 0.44 17.33
N GLU A 22 1.18 -0.70 16.69
CA GLU A 22 1.49 -0.89 15.28
C GLU A 22 0.24 -1.33 14.53
N TYR A 23 0.07 -0.85 13.33
CA TYR A 23 -1.03 -1.20 12.44
C TYR A 23 -0.48 -1.63 11.08
N TYR A 24 -1.25 -2.47 10.41
CA TYR A 24 -1.06 -2.78 8.99
C TYR A 24 -2.01 -1.96 8.14
N MET A 25 -1.54 -1.48 7.00
CA MET A 25 -2.41 -0.83 6.02
C MET A 25 -1.88 -1.02 4.60
N SER A 26 -2.76 -1.40 3.68
CA SER A 26 -2.43 -1.47 2.26
C SER A 26 -3.59 -0.99 1.39
N VAL A 27 -3.25 -0.50 0.21
CA VAL A 27 -4.19 -0.20 -0.87
C VAL A 27 -3.85 -1.08 -2.05
N LEU A 28 -4.85 -1.78 -2.58
CA LEU A 28 -4.68 -2.70 -3.70
C LEU A 28 -5.97 -2.83 -4.52
N LEU A 29 -5.85 -3.39 -5.72
CA LEU A 29 -7.00 -3.69 -6.55
C LEU A 29 -7.64 -5.03 -6.15
N ASN A 30 -8.90 -5.04 -5.76
CA ASN A 30 -9.70 -6.25 -5.66
C ASN A 30 -10.10 -6.71 -7.08
N ARG A 31 -9.42 -7.72 -7.59
CA ARG A 31 -9.63 -8.22 -8.96
C ARG A 31 -11.02 -8.85 -9.18
N SER A 32 -11.66 -9.33 -8.11
CA SER A 32 -13.00 -9.95 -8.22
C SER A 32 -14.10 -8.92 -8.44
N THR A 33 -13.95 -7.73 -7.87
CA THR A 33 -14.92 -6.63 -7.98
C THR A 33 -14.48 -5.52 -8.94
N GLY A 34 -13.20 -5.51 -9.34
CA GLY A 34 -12.60 -4.45 -10.16
C GLY A 34 -12.52 -3.11 -9.43
N ARG A 35 -12.53 -3.12 -8.08
CA ARG A 35 -12.49 -1.94 -7.25
C ARG A 35 -11.21 -1.88 -6.44
N ASN A 36 -10.70 -0.69 -6.23
CA ASN A 36 -9.65 -0.49 -5.24
C ASN A 36 -10.22 -0.76 -3.84
N MET A 37 -9.37 -1.31 -2.97
CA MET A 37 -9.74 -1.51 -1.57
C MET A 37 -8.58 -1.14 -0.65
N ILE A 38 -8.92 -0.68 0.54
CA ILE A 38 -7.99 -0.52 1.65
C ILE A 38 -8.15 -1.73 2.56
N MET A 39 -7.06 -2.46 2.77
CA MET A 39 -6.96 -3.54 3.76
C MET A 39 -6.19 -3.01 4.95
N TYR A 40 -6.66 -3.28 6.18
CA TYR A 40 -6.03 -2.78 7.39
C TYR A 40 -6.26 -3.72 8.57
N SER A 41 -5.32 -3.70 9.53
CA SER A 41 -5.35 -4.55 10.72
C SER A 41 -4.74 -3.84 11.93
N THR A 42 -5.15 -4.25 13.12
CA THR A 42 -4.50 -3.88 14.38
C THR A 42 -3.19 -4.64 14.62
N GLU A 43 -2.90 -5.65 13.80
CA GLU A 43 -1.69 -6.47 13.86
C GLU A 43 -0.66 -5.92 12.85
N GLY A 44 0.07 -4.88 13.26
CA GLY A 44 1.17 -4.32 12.47
C GLY A 44 2.51 -5.01 12.77
N GLY A 45 3.48 -4.83 11.86
CA GLY A 45 4.81 -5.43 12.00
C GLY A 45 4.88 -6.94 11.76
N MET A 46 3.74 -7.56 11.44
CA MET A 46 3.63 -8.98 11.10
C MET A 46 3.34 -9.15 9.62
N ASP A 47 3.61 -10.35 9.11
CA ASP A 47 3.18 -10.74 7.77
C ASP A 47 1.65 -10.86 7.73
N ILE A 48 1.00 -10.16 6.80
CA ILE A 48 -0.45 -10.15 6.70
C ILE A 48 -1.04 -11.52 6.36
N GLU A 49 -0.29 -12.39 5.68
CA GLU A 49 -0.69 -13.75 5.37
C GLU A 49 -0.75 -14.59 6.66
N GLU A 50 0.21 -14.38 7.57
CA GLU A 50 0.19 -15.02 8.89
C GLU A 50 -0.99 -14.53 9.75
N VAL A 51 -1.32 -13.24 9.67
CA VAL A 51 -2.50 -12.68 10.34
C VAL A 51 -3.78 -13.26 9.76
N ALA A 52 -3.86 -13.42 8.42
CA ALA A 52 -5.01 -14.03 7.75
C ALA A 52 -5.24 -15.49 8.17
N ASP A 53 -4.18 -16.24 8.39
CA ASP A 53 -4.26 -17.65 8.83
C ASP A 53 -4.66 -17.77 10.31
N LYS A 54 -4.08 -16.94 11.18
CA LYS A 54 -4.24 -17.07 12.64
C LYS A 54 -5.43 -16.28 13.19
N THR A 55 -5.62 -15.06 12.71
CA THR A 55 -6.58 -14.09 13.23
C THR A 55 -7.32 -13.32 12.11
N PRO A 56 -8.00 -13.99 11.18
CA PRO A 56 -8.62 -13.37 10.02
C PRO A 56 -9.67 -12.31 10.38
N HIS A 57 -10.25 -12.41 11.58
CA HIS A 57 -11.24 -11.44 12.08
C HIS A 57 -10.63 -10.07 12.44
N LEU A 58 -9.30 -9.96 12.52
CA LEU A 58 -8.59 -8.70 12.73
C LEU A 58 -8.21 -7.99 11.42
N ILE A 59 -8.49 -8.61 10.27
CA ILE A 59 -8.30 -8.00 8.97
C ILE A 59 -9.61 -7.39 8.51
N PHE A 60 -9.56 -6.11 8.25
CA PHE A 60 -10.70 -5.33 7.75
C PHE A 60 -10.42 -4.87 6.33
N THR A 61 -11.49 -4.73 5.56
CA THR A 61 -11.41 -4.21 4.20
C THR A 61 -12.46 -3.12 3.97
N GLU A 62 -12.09 -2.14 3.16
CA GLU A 62 -12.98 -1.07 2.74
C GLU A 62 -12.87 -0.89 1.22
N GLU A 63 -13.89 -1.27 0.47
CA GLU A 63 -13.92 -1.09 -0.98
C GLU A 63 -14.24 0.36 -1.35
N ILE A 64 -13.63 0.84 -2.42
CA ILE A 64 -13.74 2.20 -2.90
C ILE A 64 -14.44 2.17 -4.26
N ASP A 65 -15.55 2.87 -4.37
CA ASP A 65 -16.24 3.01 -5.65
C ASP A 65 -15.42 3.95 -6.57
N PRO A 66 -15.00 3.48 -7.77
CA PRO A 66 -14.16 4.26 -8.66
C PRO A 66 -14.83 5.53 -9.19
N LYS A 67 -16.16 5.64 -9.11
CA LYS A 67 -16.90 6.82 -9.58
C LYS A 67 -16.85 7.98 -8.58
N VAL A 68 -16.71 7.69 -7.28
CA VAL A 68 -16.75 8.70 -6.23
C VAL A 68 -15.45 8.79 -5.44
N GLY A 69 -14.56 7.80 -5.58
CA GLY A 69 -13.29 7.73 -4.87
C GLY A 69 -13.46 7.48 -3.36
N LEU A 70 -12.36 7.54 -2.64
CA LEU A 70 -12.36 7.38 -1.18
C LEU A 70 -13.12 8.52 -0.50
N GLN A 71 -14.09 8.16 0.33
CA GLN A 71 -14.95 9.11 1.03
C GLN A 71 -14.50 9.32 2.48
N GLY A 72 -14.69 10.53 2.99
CA GLY A 72 -14.28 10.88 4.36
C GLY A 72 -14.92 10.01 5.44
N PHE A 73 -16.13 9.46 5.23
CA PHE A 73 -16.73 8.52 6.17
C PHE A 73 -16.00 7.19 6.23
N GLN A 74 -15.44 6.72 5.10
CA GLN A 74 -14.63 5.50 5.05
C GLN A 74 -13.33 5.67 5.84
N CYS A 75 -12.64 6.81 5.66
CA CYS A 75 -11.45 7.13 6.45
C CYS A 75 -11.76 7.13 7.97
N ARG A 76 -12.90 7.69 8.38
CA ARG A 76 -13.33 7.67 9.79
C ARG A 76 -13.67 6.27 10.28
N LYS A 77 -14.33 5.44 9.45
CA LYS A 77 -14.64 4.04 9.75
C LYS A 77 -13.37 3.24 9.99
N ILE A 78 -12.35 3.41 9.14
CA ILE A 78 -11.04 2.79 9.30
C ILE A 78 -10.41 3.18 10.65
N ALA A 79 -10.32 4.48 10.93
CA ALA A 79 -9.76 4.97 12.19
C ALA A 79 -10.53 4.47 13.42
N PHE A 80 -11.85 4.34 13.32
CA PHE A 80 -12.70 3.80 14.39
C PHE A 80 -12.44 2.30 14.60
N ASN A 81 -12.38 1.50 13.54
CA ASN A 81 -12.15 0.06 13.62
C ASN A 81 -10.73 -0.26 14.16
N LEU A 82 -9.76 0.63 13.93
CA LEU A 82 -8.43 0.54 14.54
C LEU A 82 -8.40 0.97 16.02
N GLY A 83 -9.57 1.30 16.62
CA GLY A 83 -9.69 1.64 18.05
C GLY A 83 -9.16 3.04 18.39
N LEU A 84 -8.98 3.91 17.40
CA LEU A 84 -8.42 5.23 17.61
C LEU A 84 -9.46 6.25 18.08
N SER A 85 -9.01 7.22 18.85
CA SER A 85 -9.83 8.34 19.36
C SER A 85 -9.02 9.64 19.40
N GLY A 86 -9.67 10.76 19.67
CA GLY A 86 -9.02 12.06 19.89
C GLY A 86 -8.18 12.53 18.70
N THR A 87 -6.93 12.90 18.96
CA THR A 87 -5.98 13.40 17.95
C THR A 87 -5.55 12.28 17.00
N ALA A 88 -5.21 11.10 17.52
CA ALA A 88 -4.82 9.95 16.69
C ALA A 88 -5.89 9.55 15.67
N PHE A 89 -7.16 9.62 16.04
CA PHE A 89 -8.29 9.40 15.11
C PHE A 89 -8.27 10.40 13.92
N LYS A 90 -8.05 11.67 14.22
CA LYS A 90 -7.99 12.72 13.20
C LYS A 90 -6.76 12.54 12.29
N GLU A 91 -5.62 12.23 12.88
CA GLU A 91 -4.38 11.99 12.13
C GLU A 91 -4.48 10.73 11.25
N MET A 92 -5.05 9.63 11.76
CA MET A 92 -5.31 8.43 10.94
C MET A 92 -6.27 8.73 9.79
N THR A 93 -7.31 9.51 10.01
CA THR A 93 -8.25 9.90 8.93
C THR A 93 -7.53 10.66 7.80
N LYS A 94 -6.60 11.55 8.14
CA LYS A 94 -5.77 12.27 7.16
C LYS A 94 -4.78 11.32 6.48
N PHE A 95 -4.17 10.43 7.26
CA PHE A 95 -3.19 9.45 6.77
C PHE A 95 -3.80 8.54 5.71
N VAL A 96 -4.97 7.96 5.98
CA VAL A 96 -5.70 7.10 5.04
C VAL A 96 -6.03 7.84 3.74
N SER A 97 -6.49 9.08 3.85
CA SER A 97 -6.78 9.92 2.69
C SER A 97 -5.52 10.20 1.86
N ALA A 98 -4.40 10.49 2.52
CA ALA A 98 -3.13 10.76 1.86
C ALA A 98 -2.55 9.49 1.20
N LEU A 99 -2.65 8.34 1.87
CA LEU A 99 -2.22 7.05 1.33
C LEU A 99 -2.97 6.70 0.06
N TYR A 100 -4.30 6.83 0.06
CA TYR A 100 -5.10 6.56 -1.13
C TYR A 100 -4.79 7.54 -2.26
N ALA A 101 -4.63 8.82 -1.96
CA ALA A 101 -4.24 9.83 -2.95
C ALA A 101 -2.85 9.55 -3.55
N ALA A 102 -1.91 9.06 -2.75
CA ALA A 102 -0.60 8.64 -3.23
C ALA A 102 -0.70 7.41 -4.13
N TYR A 103 -1.44 6.37 -3.71
CA TYR A 103 -1.69 5.16 -4.49
C TYR A 103 -2.27 5.48 -5.88
N ASP A 104 -3.33 6.28 -5.92
CA ASP A 104 -4.00 6.66 -7.16
C ASP A 104 -3.12 7.56 -8.03
N GLY A 105 -2.42 8.53 -7.43
CA GLY A 105 -1.58 9.49 -8.13
C GLY A 105 -0.33 8.92 -8.79
N ILE A 106 0.18 7.77 -8.31
CA ILE A 106 1.35 7.10 -8.88
C ILE A 106 0.98 5.87 -9.71
N ASP A 107 -0.30 5.62 -9.91
CA ASP A 107 -0.79 4.38 -10.56
C ASP A 107 -0.18 3.11 -9.93
N ALA A 108 -0.23 3.01 -8.60
CA ALA A 108 0.25 1.83 -7.92
C ALA A 108 -0.71 0.65 -8.11
N ALA A 109 -0.17 -0.55 -8.22
CA ALA A 109 -0.92 -1.80 -8.13
C ALA A 109 -1.07 -2.29 -6.69
N LEU A 110 -0.08 -1.92 -5.86
CA LEU A 110 -0.05 -2.15 -4.43
C LEU A 110 0.68 -0.99 -3.76
N PHE A 111 0.14 -0.50 -2.65
CA PHE A 111 0.84 0.38 -1.74
C PHE A 111 0.61 -0.12 -0.32
N GLU A 112 1.62 -0.76 0.26
CA GLU A 112 1.58 -1.34 1.59
C GLU A 112 2.44 -0.53 2.55
N ILE A 113 1.95 -0.32 3.77
CA ILE A 113 2.69 0.27 4.87
C ILE A 113 2.60 -0.68 6.06
N ASN A 114 3.74 -1.22 6.47
CA ASN A 114 3.82 -2.20 7.54
C ASN A 114 5.16 -2.10 8.30
N PRO A 115 5.16 -1.54 9.53
CA PRO A 115 4.00 -1.03 10.23
C PRO A 115 3.65 0.45 9.96
N VAL A 116 2.39 0.79 10.22
CA VAL A 116 1.97 2.15 10.51
C VAL A 116 2.03 2.33 12.04
N LEU A 117 2.75 3.32 12.52
CA LEU A 117 2.92 3.56 13.96
C LEU A 117 2.04 4.70 14.47
N LYS A 118 1.42 4.47 15.63
CA LYS A 118 0.90 5.54 16.47
C LYS A 118 1.97 5.96 17.46
N THR A 119 2.32 7.24 17.46
CA THR A 119 3.30 7.81 18.41
C THR A 119 2.67 8.17 19.75
N SER A 120 3.50 8.40 20.77
CA SER A 120 3.04 8.83 22.09
C SER A 120 2.36 10.22 22.11
N ASP A 121 2.65 11.05 21.10
CA ASP A 121 2.00 12.36 20.87
C ASP A 121 0.84 12.29 19.87
N ASP A 122 0.26 11.08 19.70
CA ASP A 122 -0.90 10.78 18.87
C ASP A 122 -0.75 11.06 17.36
N LYS A 123 0.48 11.13 16.85
CA LYS A 123 0.73 11.19 15.40
C LYS A 123 0.69 9.80 14.79
N ILE A 124 0.43 9.75 13.50
CA ILE A 124 0.47 8.53 12.69
C ILE A 124 1.62 8.64 11.70
N LEU A 125 2.49 7.63 11.70
CA LEU A 125 3.69 7.59 10.87
C LEU A 125 3.76 6.31 10.06
N ALA A 126 4.17 6.43 8.79
CA ALA A 126 4.62 5.31 7.99
C ALA A 126 6.07 4.99 8.37
N VAL A 127 6.37 3.72 8.67
CA VAL A 127 7.74 3.29 9.03
C VAL A 127 8.40 2.62 7.86
N ASP A 128 7.74 1.66 7.25
CA ASP A 128 8.19 0.99 6.05
C ASP A 128 7.07 0.97 5.01
N SER A 129 7.45 1.04 3.74
CA SER A 129 6.48 1.03 2.65
C SER A 129 6.97 0.16 1.50
N LYS A 130 6.08 -0.70 1.02
CA LYS A 130 6.26 -1.50 -0.19
C LYS A 130 5.30 -0.99 -1.25
N VAL A 131 5.86 -0.58 -2.40
CA VAL A 131 5.07 -0.04 -3.50
C VAL A 131 5.35 -0.84 -4.77
N ALA A 132 4.29 -1.38 -5.38
CA ALA A 132 4.34 -1.96 -6.71
C ALA A 132 3.59 -1.02 -7.67
N LEU A 133 4.25 -0.61 -8.74
CA LEU A 133 3.67 0.24 -9.77
C LEU A 133 2.93 -0.61 -10.82
N ASP A 134 1.84 -0.09 -11.37
CA ASP A 134 1.20 -0.73 -12.50
C ASP A 134 2.07 -0.56 -13.76
N GLY A 135 2.66 -1.66 -14.25
CA GLY A 135 3.49 -1.66 -15.46
C GLY A 135 2.78 -1.11 -16.69
N ASN A 136 1.46 -1.27 -16.77
CA ASN A 136 0.64 -0.75 -17.88
C ASN A 136 0.47 0.78 -17.82
N ALA A 137 0.73 1.40 -16.67
CA ALA A 137 0.61 2.84 -16.47
C ALA A 137 1.94 3.60 -16.61
N LEU A 138 3.08 2.90 -16.70
CA LEU A 138 4.42 3.50 -16.75
C LEU A 138 4.62 4.49 -17.91
N PHE A 139 3.85 4.38 -19.00
CA PHE A 139 3.91 5.36 -20.08
C PHE A 139 3.50 6.78 -19.64
N ARG A 140 2.74 6.91 -18.57
CA ARG A 140 2.34 8.19 -17.95
C ARG A 140 3.41 8.74 -17.00
N HIS A 141 4.30 7.87 -16.51
CA HIS A 141 5.31 8.16 -15.48
C HIS A 141 6.72 7.86 -16.01
N LYS A 142 7.16 8.62 -17.02
CA LYS A 142 8.47 8.40 -17.68
C LYS A 142 9.66 8.53 -16.74
N ASP A 143 9.52 9.34 -15.69
CA ASP A 143 10.51 9.54 -14.63
C ASP A 143 10.69 8.31 -13.74
N TYR A 144 9.69 7.43 -13.65
CA TYR A 144 9.76 6.21 -12.83
C TYR A 144 10.69 5.15 -13.43
N ALA A 145 10.98 5.22 -14.71
CA ALA A 145 11.97 4.35 -15.33
C ALA A 145 13.36 4.44 -14.68
N ALA A 146 13.69 5.61 -14.12
CA ALA A 146 14.94 5.83 -13.38
C ALA A 146 14.95 5.18 -11.99
N LEU A 147 13.79 4.79 -11.46
CA LEU A 147 13.65 4.14 -10.16
C LEU A 147 13.79 2.62 -10.24
N ARG A 148 13.84 2.07 -11.45
CA ARG A 148 13.94 0.63 -11.69
C ARG A 148 15.25 0.09 -11.12
N ASP A 149 15.16 -0.86 -10.19
CA ASP A 149 16.34 -1.61 -9.71
C ASP A 149 16.32 -3.02 -10.30
N LYS A 150 17.15 -3.23 -11.31
CA LYS A 150 17.29 -4.53 -12.00
C LYS A 150 17.75 -5.69 -11.12
N ARG A 151 18.29 -5.39 -9.93
CA ARG A 151 18.75 -6.43 -8.98
C ARG A 151 17.61 -7.02 -8.16
N GLU A 152 16.49 -6.31 -8.09
CA GLU A 152 15.28 -6.71 -7.35
C GLU A 152 14.22 -7.33 -8.29
N GLU A 153 14.49 -7.37 -9.61
CA GLU A 153 13.58 -7.99 -10.58
C GLU A 153 13.71 -9.51 -10.55
N ASP A 154 12.58 -10.21 -10.55
CA ASP A 154 12.58 -11.66 -10.73
C ASP A 154 13.03 -11.99 -12.17
N PRO A 155 14.09 -12.79 -12.34
CA PRO A 155 14.56 -13.20 -13.67
C PRO A 155 13.50 -13.89 -14.54
N THR A 156 12.48 -14.48 -13.91
CA THR A 156 11.37 -15.17 -14.57
C THR A 156 10.39 -14.19 -15.22
N ASP A 157 10.16 -13.04 -14.61
CA ASP A 157 9.29 -11.98 -15.17
C ASP A 157 9.92 -11.34 -16.42
N CYS A 158 11.25 -11.23 -16.48
CA CYS A 158 11.96 -10.71 -17.64
C CYS A 158 11.83 -11.59 -18.90
N LEU A 159 11.69 -12.90 -18.72
CA LEU A 159 11.58 -13.85 -19.83
C LEU A 159 10.19 -13.85 -20.48
N LEU A 160 9.13 -13.54 -19.72
CA LEU A 160 7.77 -13.47 -20.25
C LEU A 160 7.55 -12.24 -21.15
N TYR A 161 8.22 -11.13 -20.89
CA TYR A 161 8.10 -9.92 -21.72
C TYR A 161 8.90 -9.97 -23.02
N THR A 162 9.94 -10.79 -23.11
CA THR A 162 10.75 -10.92 -24.35
C THR A 162 10.13 -11.88 -25.34
N SER A 163 9.23 -12.78 -24.91
CA SER A 163 8.56 -13.72 -25.82
C SER A 163 7.35 -13.11 -26.54
N ASP A 164 6.64 -12.16 -25.93
CA ASP A 164 5.48 -11.51 -26.57
C ASP A 164 5.87 -10.40 -27.56
N ALA A 165 7.08 -9.84 -27.46
CA ALA A 165 7.55 -8.82 -28.39
C ALA A 165 8.10 -9.38 -29.72
N ALA A 166 8.27 -10.70 -29.82
CA ALA A 166 8.86 -11.35 -31.02
C ALA A 166 7.80 -11.78 -32.04
N ASP A 167 6.51 -11.71 -31.74
CA ASP A 167 5.44 -12.25 -32.61
C ASP A 167 4.68 -11.19 -33.43
N ASP A 168 5.04 -9.88 -33.29
CA ASP A 168 4.31 -8.78 -33.97
C ASP A 168 5.03 -8.24 -35.24
N ASP A 169 6.08 -8.90 -35.72
CA ASP A 169 6.88 -8.43 -36.88
C ASP A 169 6.68 -9.28 -38.16
N THR A 170 5.57 -9.98 -38.28
CA THR A 170 5.20 -10.69 -39.52
C THR A 170 3.74 -10.49 -39.90
N ARG A 171 3.40 -9.26 -40.39
CA ARG A 171 2.33 -9.06 -41.41
C ARG A 171 2.50 -7.73 -42.13
#